data_760d799186d3235ebeb3da1db51e8d81
#
_entry.id   760d799186d3235ebeb3da1db51e8d81
#
_cell.length_a   1.000
_cell.length_b   1.000
_cell.length_c   1.000
_cell.angle_alpha   90.00
_cell.angle_beta   90.00
_cell.angle_gamma   90.00
#
_symmetry.space_group_name_H-M   'P 1'
#
loop_
_entity.id
_entity.type
_entity.pdbx_description
1 polymer ?
#
loop_
_entity_poly.entity_id
_entity_poly.type
_entity_poly.pdbx_seq_one_letter_code
_entity_poly.pdbx_strand_id
1 'polypeptide(L)'
;MSIASTYEWLEQASSVQELSSFLIPYFKGASKADAAAIVSHLQTHGLFRSWTEGEHTMKQFKKNGVFQHVRREEQLLCKRWNGPDVPIFILPVDERNRKIRAEFGSKSGLAFSDKLFLFLSADLPRSSISAIMTHEYNHVCRLENMPKEEKKMTLLDTIILEGIAEYAVFERLGEAETAAWTSYYTEKQLRHFQDRFVKPHFELRRHDSRLFSNILFGKGHYPDMLGYAVGYSIVKKYLSARNLKVADVLAFPSEDFIKLSL
;
A
#
# COMPACT_ATOMS: atom_id res chain seq x y z
N MET A 1 -2.82 7.34 -19.51
CA MET A 1 -3.35 5.98 -19.76
C MET A 1 -2.94 5.13 -18.57
N SER A 2 -3.78 5.09 -17.57
CA SER A 2 -3.38 4.63 -16.24
C SER A 2 -3.38 3.11 -16.07
N ILE A 3 -4.35 2.37 -16.63
CA ILE A 3 -4.43 0.92 -16.43
C ILE A 3 -3.60 0.20 -17.48
N ALA A 4 -2.59 -0.54 -17.03
CA ALA A 4 -1.75 -1.38 -17.91
C ALA A 4 -2.55 -2.58 -18.46
N SER A 5 -2.19 -3.00 -19.67
CA SER A 5 -2.84 -4.14 -20.35
C SER A 5 -2.46 -5.51 -19.77
N THR A 6 -2.47 -5.64 -18.42
CA THR A 6 -2.02 -6.86 -17.73
C THR A 6 -2.81 -8.10 -18.12
N TYR A 7 -4.09 -7.93 -18.51
CA TYR A 7 -4.88 -9.03 -19.06
C TYR A 7 -4.28 -9.56 -20.38
N GLU A 8 -3.95 -8.67 -21.31
CA GLU A 8 -3.35 -9.05 -22.59
C GLU A 8 -1.96 -9.68 -22.41
N TRP A 9 -1.21 -9.22 -21.41
CA TRP A 9 0.10 -9.81 -21.10
C TRP A 9 -0.02 -11.25 -20.62
N LEU A 10 -1.02 -11.58 -19.82
CA LEU A 10 -1.26 -12.95 -19.39
C LEU A 10 -1.78 -13.83 -20.52
N GLU A 11 -2.46 -13.28 -21.54
CA GLU A 11 -2.82 -14.03 -22.75
C GLU A 11 -1.61 -14.35 -23.65
N GLN A 12 -0.57 -13.52 -23.60
CA GLN A 12 0.66 -13.68 -24.42
C GLN A 12 1.77 -14.48 -23.74
N ALA A 13 1.80 -14.47 -22.41
CA ALA A 13 2.77 -15.21 -21.61
C ALA A 13 2.26 -16.63 -21.30
N SER A 14 3.17 -17.53 -20.95
CA SER A 14 2.88 -18.90 -20.49
C SER A 14 3.45 -19.19 -19.09
N SER A 15 4.12 -18.20 -18.50
CA SER A 15 4.74 -18.31 -17.18
C SER A 15 4.89 -16.95 -16.50
N VAL A 16 5.07 -16.96 -15.17
CA VAL A 16 5.35 -15.74 -14.40
C VAL A 16 6.68 -15.10 -14.84
N GLN A 17 7.64 -15.89 -15.27
CA GLN A 17 8.91 -15.41 -15.80
C GLN A 17 8.72 -14.66 -17.12
N GLU A 18 7.90 -15.17 -18.02
CA GLU A 18 7.59 -14.47 -19.27
C GLU A 18 6.81 -13.18 -19.02
N LEU A 19 5.89 -13.18 -18.04
CA LEU A 19 5.18 -11.97 -17.62
C LEU A 19 6.16 -10.86 -17.23
N SER A 20 7.31 -11.20 -16.63
CA SER A 20 8.31 -10.21 -16.24
C SER A 20 8.85 -9.38 -17.40
N SER A 21 8.89 -9.93 -18.60
CA SER A 21 9.36 -9.21 -19.80
C SER A 21 8.53 -7.97 -20.11
N PHE A 22 7.23 -8.01 -19.82
CA PHE A 22 6.32 -6.88 -19.95
C PHE A 22 6.47 -5.85 -18.80
N LEU A 23 7.02 -6.27 -17.67
CA LEU A 23 7.21 -5.43 -16.49
C LEU A 23 8.54 -4.66 -16.52
N ILE A 24 9.60 -5.24 -17.10
CA ILE A 24 10.95 -4.64 -17.16
C ILE A 24 10.94 -3.17 -17.60
N PRO A 25 10.20 -2.76 -18.66
CA PRO A 25 10.21 -1.35 -19.11
C PRO A 25 9.74 -0.35 -18.06
N TYR A 26 9.02 -0.80 -17.06
CA TYR A 26 8.51 0.04 -15.97
C TYR A 26 9.46 0.12 -14.75
N PHE A 27 10.58 -0.61 -14.78
CA PHE A 27 11.60 -0.54 -13.73
C PHE A 27 12.84 0.16 -14.29
N LYS A 28 13.02 1.42 -13.91
CA LYS A 28 14.08 2.30 -14.42
C LYS A 28 15.47 1.67 -14.26
N GLY A 29 16.19 1.51 -15.36
CA GLY A 29 17.52 0.91 -15.37
C GLY A 29 17.54 -0.63 -15.32
N ALA A 30 16.37 -1.28 -15.24
CA ALA A 30 16.31 -2.74 -15.25
C ALA A 30 16.55 -3.32 -16.66
N SER A 31 17.15 -4.51 -16.69
CA SER A 31 17.43 -5.31 -17.86
C SER A 31 16.75 -6.67 -17.78
N LYS A 32 16.89 -7.49 -18.82
CA LYS A 32 16.40 -8.88 -18.80
C LYS A 32 17.03 -9.72 -17.67
N ALA A 33 18.24 -9.38 -17.24
CA ALA A 33 18.90 -10.06 -16.12
C ALA A 33 18.18 -9.82 -14.77
N ASP A 34 17.44 -8.71 -14.65
CA ASP A 34 16.73 -8.33 -13.42
C ASP A 34 15.32 -8.95 -13.34
N ALA A 35 14.86 -9.62 -14.38
CA ALA A 35 13.51 -10.17 -14.49
C ALA A 35 13.12 -11.06 -13.30
N ALA A 36 14.01 -11.97 -12.89
CA ALA A 36 13.76 -12.86 -11.75
C ALA A 36 13.69 -12.11 -10.43
N ALA A 37 14.51 -11.09 -10.25
CA ALA A 37 14.51 -10.24 -9.05
C ALA A 37 13.22 -9.41 -8.96
N ILE A 38 12.76 -8.85 -10.09
CA ILE A 38 11.48 -8.11 -10.17
C ILE A 38 10.31 -9.03 -9.77
N VAL A 39 10.22 -10.23 -10.38
CA VAL A 39 9.17 -11.20 -10.06
C VAL A 39 9.23 -11.58 -8.57
N SER A 40 10.41 -11.93 -8.07
CA SER A 40 10.60 -12.29 -6.66
C SER A 40 10.15 -11.17 -5.73
N HIS A 41 10.51 -9.93 -6.05
CA HIS A 41 10.08 -8.76 -5.29
C HIS A 41 8.55 -8.62 -5.29
N LEU A 42 7.91 -8.66 -6.45
CA LEU A 42 6.45 -8.59 -6.55
C LEU A 42 5.76 -9.76 -5.82
N GLN A 43 6.35 -10.97 -5.83
CA GLN A 43 5.83 -12.12 -5.10
C GLN A 43 5.93 -11.96 -3.58
N THR A 44 6.90 -11.22 -3.06
CA THR A 44 6.94 -10.88 -1.63
C THR A 44 5.81 -9.93 -1.23
N HIS A 45 5.28 -9.17 -2.20
CA HIS A 45 4.16 -8.24 -2.02
C HIS A 45 2.81 -8.81 -2.43
N GLY A 46 2.76 -10.05 -2.94
CA GLY A 46 1.49 -10.72 -3.18
C GLY A 46 1.23 -11.19 -4.61
N LEU A 47 2.15 -11.00 -5.56
CA LEU A 47 1.99 -11.55 -6.91
C LEU A 47 1.82 -13.07 -6.86
N PHE A 48 0.85 -13.59 -7.61
CA PHE A 48 0.58 -15.02 -7.75
C PHE A 48 1.83 -15.84 -8.15
N ARG A 49 1.85 -17.12 -7.75
CA ARG A 49 2.95 -18.05 -8.04
C ARG A 49 2.55 -19.15 -9.01
N SER A 50 1.29 -19.55 -9.00
CA SER A 50 0.74 -20.57 -9.88
C SER A 50 0.16 -19.92 -11.12
N TRP A 51 0.74 -20.25 -12.31
CA TRP A 51 0.30 -19.68 -13.59
C TRP A 51 -1.18 -19.97 -13.85
N THR A 52 -1.60 -21.23 -13.71
CA THR A 52 -2.98 -21.66 -13.97
C THR A 52 -4.00 -20.92 -13.07
N GLU A 53 -3.65 -20.70 -11.79
CA GLU A 53 -4.51 -19.93 -10.87
C GLU A 53 -4.56 -18.45 -11.28
N GLY A 54 -3.41 -17.88 -11.62
CA GLY A 54 -3.32 -16.49 -12.08
C GLY A 54 -4.12 -16.23 -13.34
N GLU A 55 -4.01 -17.10 -14.34
CA GLU A 55 -4.77 -17.03 -15.58
C GLU A 55 -6.30 -17.13 -15.32
N HIS A 56 -6.71 -18.07 -14.47
CA HIS A 56 -8.10 -18.22 -14.09
C HIS A 56 -8.64 -16.95 -13.41
N THR A 57 -7.94 -16.43 -12.42
CA THR A 57 -8.32 -15.20 -11.70
C THR A 57 -8.40 -14.01 -12.64
N MET A 58 -7.48 -13.88 -13.60
CA MET A 58 -7.49 -12.79 -14.56
C MET A 58 -8.72 -12.83 -15.49
N LYS A 59 -9.15 -14.04 -15.92
CA LYS A 59 -10.40 -14.21 -16.66
C LYS A 59 -11.62 -13.76 -15.84
N GLN A 60 -11.62 -14.02 -14.52
CA GLN A 60 -12.65 -13.52 -13.62
C GLN A 60 -12.64 -11.99 -13.49
N PHE A 61 -11.47 -11.37 -13.40
CA PHE A 61 -11.35 -9.90 -13.38
C PHE A 61 -12.03 -9.25 -14.59
N LYS A 62 -11.81 -9.80 -15.79
CA LYS A 62 -12.45 -9.32 -17.01
C LYS A 62 -13.98 -9.45 -16.92
N LYS A 63 -14.46 -10.64 -16.52
CA LYS A 63 -15.89 -10.94 -16.37
C LYS A 63 -16.56 -10.02 -15.33
N ASN A 64 -15.90 -9.78 -14.20
CA ASN A 64 -16.44 -9.00 -13.07
C ASN A 64 -16.22 -7.48 -13.23
N GLY A 65 -15.60 -7.03 -14.31
CA GLY A 65 -15.39 -5.61 -14.58
C GLY A 65 -14.40 -4.92 -13.63
N VAL A 66 -13.41 -5.66 -13.11
CA VAL A 66 -12.41 -5.14 -12.17
C VAL A 66 -11.61 -4.00 -12.78
N PHE A 67 -11.15 -4.15 -14.02
CA PHE A 67 -10.38 -3.10 -14.73
C PHE A 67 -11.15 -1.80 -14.88
N GLN A 68 -12.45 -1.88 -15.23
CA GLN A 68 -13.31 -0.72 -15.36
C GLN A 68 -13.57 -0.06 -13.99
N HIS A 69 -13.68 -0.88 -12.93
CA HIS A 69 -13.88 -0.36 -11.59
C HIS A 69 -12.62 0.39 -11.11
N VAL A 70 -11.44 -0.20 -11.21
CA VAL A 70 -10.17 0.46 -10.84
C VAL A 70 -9.93 1.74 -11.63
N ARG A 71 -10.26 1.77 -12.94
CA ARG A 71 -10.16 2.99 -13.75
C ARG A 71 -11.05 4.11 -13.22
N ARG A 72 -12.29 3.82 -12.82
CA ARG A 72 -13.17 4.83 -12.20
C ARG A 72 -12.61 5.34 -10.88
N GLU A 73 -12.11 4.43 -10.06
CA GLU A 73 -11.47 4.78 -8.78
C GLU A 73 -10.26 5.68 -8.99
N GLU A 74 -9.39 5.35 -9.94
CA GLU A 74 -8.23 6.16 -10.29
C GLU A 74 -8.63 7.57 -10.72
N GLN A 75 -9.60 7.70 -11.63
CA GLN A 75 -10.09 9.01 -12.09
C GLN A 75 -10.65 9.87 -10.94
N LEU A 76 -11.39 9.26 -10.01
CA LEU A 76 -11.92 9.92 -8.82
C LEU A 76 -10.79 10.38 -7.88
N LEU A 77 -9.81 9.54 -7.63
CA LEU A 77 -8.70 9.82 -6.73
C LEU A 77 -7.73 10.84 -7.33
N CYS A 78 -7.41 10.72 -8.62
CA CYS A 78 -6.60 11.69 -9.35
C CYS A 78 -7.21 13.10 -9.26
N LYS A 79 -8.52 13.22 -9.50
CA LYS A 79 -9.23 14.49 -9.33
C LYS A 79 -9.28 14.99 -7.90
N ARG A 80 -9.46 14.07 -6.92
CA ARG A 80 -9.59 14.40 -5.50
C ARG A 80 -8.30 14.96 -4.90
N TRP A 81 -7.15 14.40 -5.29
CA TRP A 81 -5.85 14.72 -4.73
C TRP A 81 -4.91 15.44 -5.69
N ASN A 82 -5.39 15.79 -6.88
CA ASN A 82 -4.56 16.33 -7.97
C ASN A 82 -3.29 15.48 -8.19
N GLY A 83 -3.50 14.15 -8.12
CA GLY A 83 -2.40 13.18 -8.14
C GLY A 83 -1.91 12.85 -9.56
N PRO A 84 -0.74 12.23 -9.69
CA PRO A 84 -0.12 11.93 -10.97
C PRO A 84 -0.84 10.80 -11.73
N ASP A 85 -0.82 10.87 -13.06
CA ASP A 85 -1.22 9.76 -13.93
C ASP A 85 -0.06 8.75 -14.01
N VAL A 86 -0.19 7.63 -13.31
CA VAL A 86 0.82 6.57 -13.26
C VAL A 86 0.26 5.25 -13.78
N PRO A 87 1.07 4.37 -14.37
CA PRO A 87 0.63 3.04 -14.77
C PRO A 87 0.21 2.21 -13.55
N ILE A 88 -0.99 1.62 -13.64
CA ILE A 88 -1.59 0.75 -12.61
C ILE A 88 -1.65 -0.67 -13.15
N PHE A 89 -0.98 -1.58 -12.46
CA PHE A 89 -0.91 -3.00 -12.79
C PHE A 89 -1.86 -3.78 -11.90
N ILE A 90 -2.88 -4.39 -12.49
CA ILE A 90 -3.85 -5.23 -11.78
C ILE A 90 -3.48 -6.67 -12.05
N LEU A 91 -3.07 -7.39 -11.03
CA LEU A 91 -2.57 -8.76 -11.10
C LEU A 91 -3.23 -9.64 -10.05
N PRO A 92 -3.33 -10.96 -10.29
CA PRO A 92 -3.83 -11.89 -9.28
C PRO A 92 -2.96 -11.93 -8.03
N VAL A 93 -3.60 -12.05 -6.87
CA VAL A 93 -2.91 -12.28 -5.60
C VAL A 93 -2.54 -13.75 -5.43
N ASP A 94 -1.46 -14.03 -4.70
CA ASP A 94 -1.12 -15.38 -4.24
C ASP A 94 -2.07 -15.81 -3.11
N GLU A 95 -3.17 -16.47 -3.45
CA GLU A 95 -4.17 -16.94 -2.48
C GLU A 95 -3.66 -18.04 -1.54
N ARG A 96 -2.51 -18.66 -1.84
CA ARG A 96 -1.86 -19.62 -0.95
C ARG A 96 -1.10 -18.94 0.20
N ASN A 97 -0.85 -17.64 0.08
CA ASN A 97 -0.22 -16.86 1.13
C ASN A 97 -1.20 -16.63 2.28
N ARG A 98 -1.07 -17.45 3.33
CA ARG A 98 -1.94 -17.40 4.52
C ARG A 98 -1.97 -16.04 5.19
N LYS A 99 -0.83 -15.33 5.19
CA LYS A 99 -0.73 -14.00 5.79
C LYS A 99 -1.57 -12.99 5.02
N ILE A 100 -1.45 -12.94 3.69
CA ILE A 100 -2.25 -12.04 2.85
C ILE A 100 -3.75 -12.32 3.00
N ARG A 101 -4.13 -13.59 3.08
CA ARG A 101 -5.54 -13.98 3.31
C ARG A 101 -6.06 -13.51 4.65
N ALA A 102 -5.32 -13.81 5.72
CA ALA A 102 -5.78 -13.59 7.09
C ALA A 102 -5.68 -12.11 7.53
N GLU A 103 -4.60 -11.43 7.18
CA GLU A 103 -4.31 -10.08 7.68
C GLU A 103 -4.75 -8.98 6.72
N PHE A 104 -4.77 -9.25 5.39
CA PHE A 104 -5.07 -8.25 4.37
C PHE A 104 -6.30 -8.58 3.51
N GLY A 105 -7.08 -9.61 3.87
CA GLY A 105 -8.34 -9.93 3.20
C GLY A 105 -8.19 -10.26 1.72
N SER A 106 -7.17 -11.07 1.35
CA SER A 106 -6.89 -11.53 -0.02
C SER A 106 -6.65 -10.39 -1.02
N LYS A 107 -6.09 -9.29 -0.56
CA LYS A 107 -5.63 -8.16 -1.38
C LYS A 107 -4.31 -7.62 -0.85
N SER A 108 -3.53 -7.03 -1.72
CA SER A 108 -2.28 -6.35 -1.38
C SER A 108 -1.97 -5.32 -2.45
N GLY A 109 -1.11 -4.35 -2.13
CA GLY A 109 -0.63 -3.39 -3.11
C GLY A 109 0.85 -3.09 -2.93
N LEU A 110 1.40 -2.39 -3.89
CA LEU A 110 2.76 -1.89 -3.87
C LEU A 110 2.84 -0.60 -4.69
N ALA A 111 3.04 0.51 -4.02
CA ALA A 111 3.14 1.81 -4.65
C ALA A 111 4.58 2.30 -4.76
N PHE A 112 4.87 2.91 -5.89
CA PHE A 112 6.05 3.74 -6.15
C PHE A 112 5.57 5.15 -6.50
N SER A 113 6.46 6.12 -6.59
CA SER A 113 6.06 7.47 -7.06
C SER A 113 5.62 7.49 -8.53
N ASP A 114 6.06 6.52 -9.34
CA ASP A 114 5.87 6.47 -10.79
C ASP A 114 5.02 5.28 -11.30
N LYS A 115 4.50 4.43 -10.40
CA LYS A 115 3.68 3.26 -10.74
C LYS A 115 3.00 2.63 -9.54
N LEU A 116 1.98 1.82 -9.78
CA LEU A 116 1.17 1.17 -8.76
C LEU A 116 0.83 -0.27 -9.14
N PHE A 117 1.02 -1.21 -8.23
CA PHE A 117 0.60 -2.61 -8.36
C PHE A 117 -0.55 -2.91 -7.40
N LEU A 118 -1.59 -3.56 -7.91
CA LEU A 118 -2.67 -4.12 -7.13
C LEU A 118 -2.70 -5.64 -7.32
N PHE A 119 -2.57 -6.38 -6.25
CA PHE A 119 -2.69 -7.83 -6.21
C PHE A 119 -4.05 -8.17 -5.59
N LEU A 120 -4.96 -8.75 -6.37
CA LEU A 120 -6.36 -8.90 -6.00
C LEU A 120 -6.81 -10.37 -6.13
N SER A 121 -7.73 -10.80 -5.26
CA SER A 121 -8.53 -12.00 -5.45
C SER A 121 -9.72 -11.74 -6.39
N ALA A 122 -10.22 -12.78 -7.04
CA ALA A 122 -11.36 -12.69 -7.96
C ALA A 122 -12.68 -12.30 -7.30
N ASP A 123 -12.83 -12.66 -6.03
CA ASP A 123 -14.10 -12.56 -5.30
C ASP A 123 -14.17 -11.34 -4.39
N LEU A 124 -13.24 -10.38 -4.54
CA LEU A 124 -13.23 -9.17 -3.73
C LEU A 124 -14.47 -8.30 -3.99
N PRO A 125 -15.14 -7.83 -2.93
CA PRO A 125 -16.15 -6.79 -3.06
C PRO A 125 -15.57 -5.53 -3.71
N ARG A 126 -16.38 -4.79 -4.46
CA ARG A 126 -15.94 -3.52 -5.06
C ARG A 126 -15.48 -2.49 -4.03
N SER A 127 -16.11 -2.46 -2.86
CA SER A 127 -15.68 -1.60 -1.76
C SER A 127 -14.25 -1.92 -1.31
N SER A 128 -13.90 -3.20 -1.21
CA SER A 128 -12.54 -3.64 -0.87
C SER A 128 -11.51 -3.28 -1.95
N ILE A 129 -11.89 -3.33 -3.24
CA ILE A 129 -11.03 -2.86 -4.34
C ILE A 129 -10.87 -1.34 -4.26
N SER A 130 -11.94 -0.59 -3.96
CA SER A 130 -11.89 0.86 -3.75
C SER A 130 -11.00 1.22 -2.56
N ALA A 131 -11.05 0.44 -1.47
CA ALA A 131 -10.23 0.66 -0.29
C ALA A 131 -8.74 0.49 -0.59
N ILE A 132 -8.33 -0.64 -1.18
CA ILE A 132 -6.91 -0.85 -1.53
C ILE A 132 -6.42 0.16 -2.58
N MET A 133 -7.24 0.50 -3.58
CA MET A 133 -6.90 1.53 -4.55
C MET A 133 -6.71 2.90 -3.90
N THR A 134 -7.56 3.25 -2.92
CA THR A 134 -7.45 4.49 -2.15
C THR A 134 -6.14 4.54 -1.38
N HIS A 135 -5.83 3.47 -0.64
CA HIS A 135 -4.62 3.33 0.17
C HIS A 135 -3.36 3.47 -0.70
N GLU A 136 -3.24 2.66 -1.73
CA GLU A 136 -2.05 2.60 -2.57
C GLU A 136 -1.86 3.86 -3.44
N TYR A 137 -2.93 4.41 -3.98
CA TYR A 137 -2.82 5.65 -4.75
C TYR A 137 -2.49 6.86 -3.86
N ASN A 138 -2.88 6.82 -2.57
CA ASN A 138 -2.43 7.80 -1.60
C ASN A 138 -0.91 7.76 -1.42
N HIS A 139 -0.31 6.55 -1.36
CA HIS A 139 1.15 6.41 -1.34
C HIS A 139 1.80 7.04 -2.57
N VAL A 140 1.27 6.79 -3.78
CA VAL A 140 1.77 7.43 -5.02
C VAL A 140 1.78 8.95 -4.87
N CYS A 141 0.62 9.52 -4.49
CA CYS A 141 0.50 10.97 -4.32
C CYS A 141 1.47 11.53 -3.28
N ARG A 142 1.61 10.85 -2.14
CA ARG A 142 2.51 11.28 -1.07
C ARG A 142 3.97 11.21 -1.50
N LEU A 143 4.39 10.11 -2.13
CA LEU A 143 5.76 9.93 -2.61
C LEU A 143 6.14 10.93 -3.71
N GLU A 144 5.18 11.33 -4.54
CA GLU A 144 5.39 12.40 -5.53
C GLU A 144 5.56 13.77 -4.87
N ASN A 145 4.72 14.09 -3.87
CA ASN A 145 4.78 15.38 -3.16
C ASN A 145 5.94 15.48 -2.16
N MET A 146 6.43 14.35 -1.67
CA MET A 146 7.52 14.25 -0.69
C MET A 146 8.58 13.28 -1.18
N PRO A 147 9.31 13.62 -2.27
CA PRO A 147 10.29 12.71 -2.86
C PRO A 147 11.45 12.46 -1.88
N LYS A 148 11.52 11.26 -1.36
CA LYS A 148 12.58 10.81 -0.46
C LYS A 148 13.06 9.43 -0.90
N GLU A 149 14.36 9.25 -1.05
CA GLU A 149 14.92 7.93 -1.36
C GLU A 149 14.52 6.92 -0.28
N GLU A 150 14.06 5.74 -0.66
CA GLU A 150 13.59 4.70 0.28
C GLU A 150 14.60 4.42 1.40
N LYS A 151 15.89 4.38 1.07
CA LYS A 151 16.97 4.18 2.06
C LYS A 151 17.11 5.30 3.09
N LYS A 152 16.55 6.49 2.82
CA LYS A 152 16.56 7.65 3.72
C LYS A 152 15.27 7.77 4.52
N MET A 153 14.25 6.97 4.22
CA MET A 153 12.99 6.98 4.96
C MET A 153 13.20 6.46 6.37
N THR A 154 12.72 7.22 7.32
CA THR A 154 12.73 6.88 8.74
C THR A 154 11.49 6.08 9.14
N LEU A 155 11.49 5.54 10.36
CA LEU A 155 10.29 4.91 10.93
C LEU A 155 9.14 5.92 11.02
N LEU A 156 9.42 7.18 11.41
CA LEU A 156 8.42 8.25 11.43
C LEU A 156 7.81 8.45 10.03
N ASP A 157 8.65 8.59 9.00
CA ASP A 157 8.14 8.75 7.63
C ASP A 157 7.22 7.61 7.23
N THR A 158 7.60 6.38 7.56
CA THR A 158 6.84 5.18 7.18
C THR A 158 5.51 5.10 7.92
N ILE A 159 5.49 5.32 9.25
CA ILE A 159 4.23 5.23 10.00
C ILE A 159 3.25 6.36 9.64
N ILE A 160 3.76 7.55 9.29
CA ILE A 160 2.91 8.65 8.81
C ILE A 160 2.41 8.37 7.39
N LEU A 161 3.25 7.83 6.50
CA LEU A 161 2.85 7.39 5.16
C LEU A 161 1.68 6.40 5.23
N GLU A 162 1.80 5.35 6.03
CA GLU A 162 0.77 4.34 6.25
C GLU A 162 -0.48 4.93 6.93
N GLY A 163 -0.27 5.79 7.91
CA GLY A 163 -1.35 6.45 8.64
C GLY A 163 -2.21 7.35 7.76
N ILE A 164 -1.60 8.13 6.85
CA ILE A 164 -2.33 8.99 5.90
C ILE A 164 -3.10 8.13 4.89
N ALA A 165 -2.48 7.08 4.37
CA ALA A 165 -3.12 6.19 3.40
C ALA A 165 -4.34 5.50 3.99
N GLU A 166 -4.25 4.99 5.21
CA GLU A 166 -5.38 4.36 5.88
C GLU A 166 -6.44 5.37 6.34
N TYR A 167 -6.03 6.57 6.76
CA TYR A 167 -7.00 7.63 7.05
C TYR A 167 -7.72 8.10 5.78
N ALA A 168 -7.09 8.03 4.61
CA ALA A 168 -7.75 8.30 3.33
C ALA A 168 -8.86 7.29 3.03
N VAL A 169 -8.66 6.01 3.39
CA VAL A 169 -9.70 4.97 3.32
C VAL A 169 -10.86 5.33 4.25
N PHE A 170 -10.55 5.66 5.51
CA PHE A 170 -11.55 6.11 6.49
C PHE A 170 -12.34 7.35 6.01
N GLU A 171 -11.62 8.39 5.56
CA GLU A 171 -12.25 9.65 5.12
C GLU A 171 -13.19 9.44 3.92
N ARG A 172 -12.85 8.49 3.05
CA ARG A 172 -13.57 8.30 1.79
C ARG A 172 -14.67 7.25 1.88
N LEU A 173 -14.41 6.15 2.57
CA LEU A 173 -15.24 4.94 2.53
C LEU A 173 -15.83 4.58 3.90
N GLY A 174 -15.39 5.24 4.97
CA GLY A 174 -15.85 4.98 6.32
C GLY A 174 -15.05 3.88 7.05
N GLU A 175 -15.36 3.71 8.32
CA GLU A 175 -14.63 2.81 9.23
C GLU A 175 -14.71 1.34 8.83
N ALA A 176 -15.82 0.92 8.25
CA ALA A 176 -16.04 -0.48 7.84
C ALA A 176 -15.06 -0.97 6.75
N GLU A 177 -14.49 -0.07 5.97
CA GLU A 177 -13.55 -0.41 4.89
C GLU A 177 -12.08 -0.24 5.31
N THR A 178 -11.82 0.26 6.53
CA THR A 178 -10.45 0.36 7.05
C THR A 178 -9.90 -1.02 7.41
N ALA A 179 -8.58 -1.13 7.42
CA ALA A 179 -7.91 -2.36 7.82
C ALA A 179 -8.18 -2.71 9.29
N ALA A 180 -8.28 -4.00 9.61
CA ALA A 180 -8.64 -4.46 10.96
C ALA A 180 -7.72 -3.92 12.06
N TRP A 181 -6.43 -3.71 11.77
CA TRP A 181 -5.46 -3.21 12.74
C TRP A 181 -5.75 -1.77 13.24
N THR A 182 -6.60 -0.99 12.55
CA THR A 182 -7.01 0.35 13.00
C THR A 182 -7.80 0.31 14.31
N SER A 183 -8.40 -0.84 14.63
CA SER A 183 -9.25 -1.07 15.81
C SER A 183 -8.65 -2.02 16.85
N TYR A 184 -7.40 -2.49 16.69
CA TYR A 184 -6.79 -3.45 17.62
C TYR A 184 -6.57 -2.87 19.03
N TYR A 185 -6.40 -1.57 19.15
CA TYR A 185 -5.98 -0.93 20.39
C TYR A 185 -6.82 0.27 20.75
N THR A 186 -7.03 0.46 22.06
CA THR A 186 -7.64 1.67 22.60
C THR A 186 -6.68 2.87 22.47
N GLU A 187 -7.21 4.08 22.48
CA GLU A 187 -6.38 5.30 22.45
C GLU A 187 -5.36 5.39 23.59
N LYS A 188 -5.70 4.87 24.79
CA LYS A 188 -4.80 4.82 25.94
C LYS A 188 -3.61 3.90 25.65
N GLN A 189 -3.87 2.72 25.06
CA GLN A 189 -2.81 1.78 24.65
C GLN A 189 -1.95 2.39 23.55
N LEU A 190 -2.54 3.01 22.53
CA LEU A 190 -1.80 3.63 21.42
C LEU A 190 -0.87 4.75 21.92
N ARG A 191 -1.31 5.59 22.85
CA ARG A 191 -0.44 6.60 23.49
C ARG A 191 0.74 5.96 24.21
N HIS A 192 0.46 4.94 25.04
CA HIS A 192 1.51 4.20 25.75
C HIS A 192 2.51 3.56 24.79
N PHE A 193 2.04 2.94 23.71
CA PHE A 193 2.87 2.31 22.71
C PHE A 193 3.70 3.32 21.91
N GLN A 194 3.10 4.45 21.55
CA GLN A 194 3.80 5.56 20.89
C GLN A 194 4.99 6.01 21.74
N ASP A 195 4.76 6.33 23.03
CA ASP A 195 5.81 6.88 23.90
C ASP A 195 6.90 5.84 24.21
N ARG A 196 6.51 4.59 24.44
CA ARG A 196 7.43 3.54 24.92
C ARG A 196 8.22 2.87 23.79
N PHE A 197 7.59 2.60 22.64
CA PHE A 197 8.15 1.73 21.62
C PHE A 197 8.45 2.44 20.28
N VAL A 198 7.71 3.48 19.93
CA VAL A 198 7.81 4.09 18.60
C VAL A 198 8.60 5.39 18.65
N LYS A 199 8.27 6.31 19.53
CA LYS A 199 8.91 7.63 19.65
C LYS A 199 10.43 7.57 19.84
N PRO A 200 11.02 6.66 20.67
CA PRO A 200 12.48 6.55 20.80
C PRO A 200 13.19 6.14 19.54
N HIS A 201 12.45 5.65 18.52
CA HIS A 201 12.97 5.07 17.30
C HIS A 201 12.53 5.79 16.03
N PHE A 202 11.98 7.00 16.12
CA PHE A 202 11.50 7.75 14.97
C PHE A 202 12.53 7.91 13.85
N GLU A 203 13.81 8.11 14.21
CA GLU A 203 14.92 8.29 13.26
C GLU A 203 15.49 6.98 12.71
N LEU A 204 14.98 5.82 13.17
CA LEU A 204 15.46 4.52 12.72
C LEU A 204 15.14 4.33 11.23
N ARG A 205 16.12 3.92 10.43
CA ARG A 205 15.96 3.69 8.99
C ARG A 205 15.71 2.22 8.68
N ARG A 206 15.00 1.96 7.58
CA ARG A 206 14.61 0.60 7.17
C ARG A 206 15.77 -0.38 7.05
N HIS A 207 16.92 0.09 6.58
CA HIS A 207 18.09 -0.75 6.33
C HIS A 207 19.01 -0.90 7.54
N ASP A 208 18.81 -0.14 8.61
CA ASP A 208 19.73 -0.12 9.75
C ASP A 208 19.56 -1.32 10.68
N SER A 209 18.37 -1.91 10.76
CA SER A 209 18.18 -3.08 11.63
C SER A 209 16.83 -3.79 11.43
N ARG A 210 16.77 -5.04 11.93
CA ARG A 210 15.51 -5.78 12.09
C ARG A 210 14.52 -5.07 13.02
N LEU A 211 15.01 -4.18 13.87
CA LEU A 211 14.18 -3.42 14.82
C LEU A 211 13.14 -2.59 14.10
N PHE A 212 13.46 -1.96 12.97
CA PHE A 212 12.51 -1.24 12.14
C PHE A 212 11.29 -2.10 11.80
N SER A 213 11.53 -3.28 11.20
CA SER A 213 10.45 -4.20 10.84
C SER A 213 9.71 -4.76 12.05
N ASN A 214 10.40 -4.98 13.16
CA ASN A 214 9.78 -5.47 14.38
C ASN A 214 8.82 -4.45 14.97
N ILE A 215 9.19 -3.18 15.00
CA ILE A 215 8.30 -2.11 15.48
C ILE A 215 7.16 -1.88 14.48
N LEU A 216 7.48 -1.78 13.18
CA LEU A 216 6.48 -1.48 12.17
C LEU A 216 5.35 -2.52 12.14
N PHE A 217 5.72 -3.81 12.08
CA PHE A 217 4.77 -4.93 11.93
C PHE A 217 4.37 -5.60 13.25
N GLY A 218 4.96 -5.19 14.38
CA GLY A 218 4.68 -5.81 15.67
C GLY A 218 5.22 -7.22 15.79
N LYS A 219 6.53 -7.42 15.52
CA LYS A 219 7.17 -8.75 15.62
C LYS A 219 7.87 -8.94 16.95
N GLY A 220 7.95 -10.20 17.40
CA GLY A 220 8.58 -10.55 18.67
C GLY A 220 7.77 -10.12 19.87
N HIS A 221 8.25 -9.20 20.68
CA HIS A 221 7.54 -8.71 21.87
C HIS A 221 6.74 -7.42 21.65
N TYR A 222 6.73 -6.92 20.41
CA TYR A 222 5.94 -5.73 20.06
C TYR A 222 4.49 -6.09 19.74
N PRO A 223 3.52 -5.22 20.10
CA PRO A 223 2.11 -5.39 19.72
C PRO A 223 1.93 -5.50 18.20
N ASP A 224 1.00 -6.34 17.76
CA ASP A 224 0.73 -6.58 16.34
C ASP A 224 0.41 -5.29 15.59
N MET A 225 0.98 -5.11 14.40
CA MET A 225 0.79 -3.93 13.55
C MET A 225 1.06 -2.59 14.25
N LEU A 226 1.98 -2.59 15.23
CA LEU A 226 2.25 -1.47 16.13
C LEU A 226 2.48 -0.16 15.40
N GLY A 227 3.42 -0.13 14.45
CA GLY A 227 3.75 1.10 13.71
C GLY A 227 2.57 1.62 12.90
N TYR A 228 1.85 0.73 12.24
CA TYR A 228 0.63 1.05 11.47
C TYR A 228 -0.45 1.66 12.37
N ALA A 229 -0.78 1.00 13.47
CA ALA A 229 -1.82 1.47 14.40
C ALA A 229 -1.47 2.81 15.05
N VAL A 230 -0.22 3.00 15.46
CA VAL A 230 0.27 4.28 16.02
C VAL A 230 0.26 5.38 14.95
N GLY A 231 0.75 5.09 13.73
CA GLY A 231 0.74 6.05 12.61
C GLY A 231 -0.66 6.54 12.29
N TYR A 232 -1.62 5.62 12.15
CA TYR A 232 -3.02 5.95 11.94
C TYR A 232 -3.60 6.82 13.08
N SER A 233 -3.31 6.49 14.35
CA SER A 233 -3.76 7.27 15.50
C SER A 233 -3.19 8.70 15.47
N ILE A 234 -1.90 8.86 15.16
CA ILE A 234 -1.24 10.17 15.05
C ILE A 234 -1.93 11.00 13.96
N VAL A 235 -2.09 10.45 12.76
CA VAL A 235 -2.70 11.14 11.63
C VAL A 235 -4.15 11.50 11.91
N LYS A 236 -4.94 10.57 12.43
CA LYS A 236 -6.36 10.80 12.78
C LYS A 236 -6.51 11.95 13.76
N LYS A 237 -5.69 12.01 14.82
CA LYS A 237 -5.69 13.10 15.80
C LYS A 237 -5.27 14.43 15.17
N TYR A 238 -4.22 14.41 14.36
CA TYR A 238 -3.70 15.62 13.71
C TYR A 238 -4.73 16.26 12.79
N LEU A 239 -5.36 15.48 11.93
CA LEU A 239 -6.35 15.95 10.96
C LEU A 239 -7.64 16.39 11.67
N SER A 240 -8.13 15.59 12.61
CA SER A 240 -9.35 15.92 13.37
C SER A 240 -9.21 17.21 14.18
N ALA A 241 -8.07 17.41 14.86
CA ALA A 241 -7.83 18.60 15.68
C ALA A 241 -7.75 19.90 14.85
N ARG A 242 -7.41 19.81 13.58
CA ARG A 242 -7.25 20.96 12.65
C ARG A 242 -8.35 21.07 11.60
N ASN A 243 -9.31 20.18 11.62
CA ASN A 243 -10.35 20.07 10.59
C ASN A 243 -9.77 20.01 9.16
N LEU A 244 -8.65 19.28 8.98
CA LEU A 244 -7.97 19.09 7.71
C LEU A 244 -8.43 17.78 7.05
N LYS A 245 -8.31 17.76 5.72
CA LYS A 245 -8.54 16.57 4.89
C LYS A 245 -7.21 15.99 4.44
N VAL A 246 -7.23 14.73 3.98
CA VAL A 246 -6.05 14.07 3.41
C VAL A 246 -5.39 14.90 2.31
N ALA A 247 -6.18 15.51 1.43
CA ALA A 247 -5.68 16.35 0.34
C ALA A 247 -4.78 17.50 0.83
N ASP A 248 -5.07 18.05 2.01
CA ASP A 248 -4.37 19.21 2.56
C ASP A 248 -2.97 18.87 3.08
N VAL A 249 -2.71 17.59 3.37
CA VAL A 249 -1.51 17.16 4.09
C VAL A 249 -0.56 16.27 3.29
N LEU A 250 -0.87 16.01 2.01
CA LEU A 250 -0.04 15.15 1.16
C LEU A 250 1.41 15.65 1.02
N ALA A 251 1.64 16.95 1.13
CA ALA A 251 2.96 17.56 1.05
C ALA A 251 3.56 17.93 2.44
N PHE A 252 2.90 17.63 3.56
CA PHE A 252 3.39 18.01 4.88
C PHE A 252 4.55 17.12 5.31
N PRO A 253 5.64 17.67 5.89
CA PRO A 253 6.69 16.87 6.53
C PRO A 253 6.13 15.94 7.61
N SER A 254 6.71 14.76 7.75
CA SER A 254 6.25 13.76 8.72
C SER A 254 6.35 14.28 10.16
N GLU A 255 7.33 15.13 10.42
CA GLU A 255 7.57 15.77 11.71
C GLU A 255 6.43 16.71 12.15
N ASP A 256 5.67 17.25 11.22
CA ASP A 256 4.55 18.16 11.55
C ASP A 256 3.44 17.43 12.29
N PHE A 257 3.23 16.14 11.98
CA PHE A 257 2.18 15.33 12.59
C PHE A 257 2.43 15.03 14.07
N ILE A 258 3.66 15.14 14.55
CA ILE A 258 4.03 14.88 15.95
C ILE A 258 4.19 16.17 16.79
N LYS A 259 4.13 17.35 16.17
CA LYS A 259 4.27 18.66 16.88
C LYS A 259 3.08 19.01 17.80
N LEU A 260 1.96 18.29 17.73
CA LEU A 260 0.81 18.44 18.62
C LEU A 260 0.87 17.58 19.89
N SER A 261 1.88 16.73 20.01
CA SER A 261 2.01 15.79 21.12
C SER A 261 2.91 16.32 22.25
N LEU A 262 3.19 17.61 22.24
CA LEU A 262 3.95 18.32 23.27
C LEU A 262 3.07 19.25 24.07
#